data_c7227c0d45e7bdb9e1c90529d9ab4c7b
#
_entry.id   c7227c0d45e7bdb9e1c90529d9ab4c7b
#
_cell.length_a   1.000
_cell.length_b   1.000
_cell.length_c   1.000
_cell.angle_alpha   90.00
_cell.angle_beta   90.00
_cell.angle_gamma   90.00
#
_symmetry.space_group_name_H-M   'P 1'
#
loop_
_entity.id
_entity.type
_entity.pdbx_description
1 polymer ?
#
loop_
_entity_poly.entity_id
_entity_poly.type
_entity_poly.pdbx_seq_one_letter_code
_entity_poly.pdbx_strand_id
1 'polypeptide(L)'
;TEPAPDANALNVMLKSAFRVPDHAGLRPVRFISIENHRLGALGDVFEQALINRNPEASESQRERARKSPFRAPMIVVVVSKITEHPKVPAEEQRLSAGCSAYAMLLAAEALGYAGIWRTGDASRDPFIAKALDMKENEEVVGFLYIGTRTGEPKGLDKKLPEGCLNCW
;
A
#
# COMPACT_ATOMS: atom_id res chain seq x y z
N THR A 1 14.56 5.64 4.41
CA THR A 1 14.90 7.06 4.63
C THR A 1 14.79 7.87 3.35
N GLU A 2 15.07 9.17 3.44
CA GLU A 2 15.28 10.02 2.26
C GLU A 2 16.49 9.52 1.42
N PRO A 3 16.53 9.83 0.12
CA PRO A 3 15.47 10.51 -0.62
C PRO A 3 14.28 9.61 -0.94
N ALA A 4 13.11 10.24 -1.09
CA ALA A 4 11.95 9.60 -1.71
C ALA A 4 12.21 9.38 -3.21
N PRO A 5 11.46 8.48 -3.88
CA PRO A 5 11.43 8.41 -5.33
C PRO A 5 11.04 9.77 -5.94
N ASP A 6 11.78 10.19 -6.95
CA ASP A 6 11.40 11.36 -7.73
C ASP A 6 10.22 11.06 -8.68
N ALA A 7 9.72 12.09 -9.36
CA ALA A 7 8.58 11.96 -10.27
C ALA A 7 8.82 10.96 -11.41
N ASN A 8 10.06 10.83 -11.89
CA ASN A 8 10.42 9.89 -12.94
C ASN A 8 10.40 8.46 -12.44
N ALA A 9 11.02 8.20 -11.27
CA ALA A 9 10.99 6.91 -10.61
C ALA A 9 9.56 6.48 -10.28
N LEU A 10 8.75 7.38 -9.70
CA LEU A 10 7.35 7.10 -9.41
C LEU A 10 6.55 6.77 -10.68
N ASN A 11 6.79 7.47 -11.79
CA ASN A 11 6.14 7.17 -13.07
C ASN A 11 6.51 5.76 -13.60
N VAL A 12 7.77 5.34 -13.46
CA VAL A 12 8.20 3.97 -13.82
C VAL A 12 7.50 2.94 -12.94
N MET A 13 7.43 3.18 -11.64
CA MET A 13 6.71 2.31 -10.68
C MET A 13 5.22 2.19 -11.05
N LEU A 14 4.55 3.31 -11.37
CA LEU A 14 3.15 3.32 -11.81
C LEU A 14 2.97 2.56 -13.12
N LYS A 15 3.84 2.75 -14.11
CA LYS A 15 3.79 1.97 -15.37
C LYS A 15 3.92 0.47 -15.11
N SER A 16 4.79 0.05 -14.20
CA SER A 16 4.95 -1.35 -13.81
C SER A 16 3.69 -1.90 -13.15
N ALA A 17 3.05 -1.10 -12.28
CA ALA A 17 1.80 -1.47 -11.62
C ALA A 17 0.63 -1.72 -12.59
N PHE A 18 0.65 -1.15 -13.79
CA PHE A 18 -0.35 -1.39 -14.84
C PHE A 18 0.05 -2.49 -15.85
N ARG A 19 1.13 -3.24 -15.59
CA ARG A 19 1.55 -4.39 -16.43
C ARG A 19 1.12 -5.74 -15.85
N VAL A 20 0.36 -5.73 -14.79
CA VAL A 20 -0.15 -6.92 -14.11
C VAL A 20 -1.33 -7.54 -14.86
N PRO A 21 -1.68 -8.83 -14.60
CA PRO A 21 -2.88 -9.44 -15.12
C PRO A 21 -4.13 -8.64 -14.75
N ASP A 22 -4.93 -8.30 -15.74
CA ASP A 22 -6.15 -7.49 -15.59
C ASP A 22 -7.20 -8.05 -16.56
N HIS A 23 -8.12 -8.86 -16.03
CA HIS A 23 -9.17 -9.48 -16.81
C HIS A 23 -10.10 -8.39 -17.38
N ALA A 24 -10.30 -8.43 -18.69
CA ALA A 24 -11.05 -7.46 -19.48
C ALA A 24 -10.49 -6.02 -19.47
N GLY A 25 -9.29 -5.77 -18.94
CA GLY A 25 -8.66 -4.44 -18.95
C GLY A 25 -9.39 -3.40 -18.12
N LEU A 26 -10.01 -3.80 -17.02
CA LEU A 26 -10.86 -2.93 -16.17
C LEU A 26 -10.06 -1.87 -15.41
N ARG A 27 -8.74 -2.06 -15.27
CA ARG A 27 -7.84 -1.21 -14.48
C ARG A 27 -8.40 -0.95 -13.08
N PRO A 28 -8.61 -2.02 -12.29
CA PRO A 28 -9.33 -1.94 -11.03
C PRO A 28 -8.47 -1.39 -9.88
N VAL A 29 -7.61 -0.43 -10.17
CA VAL A 29 -6.67 0.15 -9.22
C VAL A 29 -6.46 1.63 -9.47
N ARG A 30 -6.33 2.40 -8.39
CA ARG A 30 -5.77 3.76 -8.39
C ARG A 30 -4.79 3.92 -7.24
N PHE A 31 -4.00 4.97 -7.29
CA PHE A 31 -2.94 5.24 -6.33
C PHE A 31 -3.09 6.64 -5.75
N ILE A 32 -2.75 6.81 -4.46
CA ILE A 32 -2.68 8.10 -3.79
C ILE A 32 -1.25 8.24 -3.24
N SER A 33 -0.50 9.21 -3.71
CA SER A 33 0.83 9.53 -3.21
C SER A 33 0.72 10.52 -2.04
N ILE A 34 1.41 10.22 -0.95
CA ILE A 34 1.45 11.00 0.28
C ILE A 34 2.92 11.19 0.67
N GLU A 35 3.37 12.43 0.71
CA GLU A 35 4.75 12.80 0.99
C GLU A 35 4.86 14.14 1.68
N ASN A 36 6.04 14.51 2.16
CA ASN A 36 6.34 15.79 2.79
C ASN A 36 5.38 16.11 3.97
N HIS A 37 4.84 17.33 3.99
CA HIS A 37 3.91 17.80 5.03
C HIS A 37 2.62 16.96 5.13
N ARG A 38 2.23 16.25 4.05
CA ARG A 38 1.04 15.40 4.05
C ARG A 38 1.19 14.13 4.87
N LEU A 39 2.44 13.70 5.16
CA LEU A 39 2.68 12.59 6.09
C LEU A 39 2.20 12.93 7.51
N GLY A 40 2.37 14.19 7.93
CA GLY A 40 1.82 14.67 9.21
C GLY A 40 0.29 14.60 9.25
N ALA A 41 -0.36 15.11 8.21
CA ALA A 41 -1.82 15.03 8.10
C ALA A 41 -2.34 13.58 8.12
N LEU A 42 -1.65 12.65 7.44
CA LEU A 42 -1.99 11.23 7.53
C LEU A 42 -1.77 10.68 8.95
N GLY A 43 -0.74 11.14 9.66
CA GLY A 43 -0.48 10.78 11.04
C GLY A 43 -1.62 11.19 11.97
N ASP A 44 -2.12 12.41 11.82
CA ASP A 44 -3.27 12.91 12.58
C ASP A 44 -4.55 12.09 12.28
N VAL A 45 -4.75 11.71 11.03
CA VAL A 45 -5.86 10.82 10.62
C VAL A 45 -5.72 9.43 11.27
N PHE A 46 -4.52 8.86 11.31
CA PHE A 46 -4.28 7.55 11.95
C PHE A 46 -4.48 7.60 13.46
N GLU A 47 -4.06 8.67 14.13
CA GLU A 47 -4.30 8.88 15.56
C GLU A 47 -5.80 8.99 15.84
N GLN A 48 -6.51 9.83 15.08
CA GLN A 48 -7.95 10.00 15.27
C GLN A 48 -8.73 8.70 14.99
N ALA A 49 -8.35 7.95 13.97
CA ALA A 49 -8.93 6.63 13.69
C ALA A 49 -8.70 5.65 14.86
N LEU A 50 -7.51 5.66 15.48
CA LEU A 50 -7.23 4.87 16.66
C LEU A 50 -8.13 5.28 17.83
N ILE A 51 -8.26 6.59 18.12
CA ILE A 51 -9.11 7.10 19.18
C ILE A 51 -10.58 6.70 18.97
N ASN A 52 -11.07 6.79 17.73
CA ASN A 52 -12.43 6.40 17.39
C ASN A 52 -12.70 4.90 17.65
N ARG A 53 -11.73 4.03 17.40
CA ARG A 53 -11.83 2.58 17.65
C ARG A 53 -11.57 2.19 19.11
N ASN A 54 -10.70 2.94 19.77
CA ASN A 54 -10.31 2.70 21.15
C ASN A 54 -10.15 4.03 21.90
N PRO A 55 -11.22 4.56 22.50
CA PRO A 55 -11.16 5.82 23.25
C PRO A 55 -10.17 5.79 24.44
N GLU A 56 -9.91 4.60 24.99
CA GLU A 56 -8.97 4.39 26.09
C GLU A 56 -7.52 4.19 25.63
N ALA A 57 -7.22 4.44 24.34
CA ALA A 57 -5.85 4.32 23.84
C ALA A 57 -4.90 5.24 24.61
N SER A 58 -3.80 4.68 25.11
CA SER A 58 -2.78 5.42 25.83
C SER A 58 -2.09 6.46 24.93
N GLU A 59 -1.51 7.50 25.55
CA GLU A 59 -0.75 8.51 24.81
C GLU A 59 0.36 7.89 23.95
N SER A 60 1.05 6.87 24.47
CA SER A 60 2.09 6.15 23.71
C SER A 60 1.52 5.44 22.46
N GLN A 61 0.31 4.90 22.54
CA GLN A 61 -0.35 4.27 21.39
C GLN A 61 -0.77 5.33 20.35
N ARG A 62 -1.29 6.47 20.81
CA ARG A 62 -1.67 7.61 19.96
C ARG A 62 -0.46 8.18 19.23
N GLU A 63 0.62 8.46 19.97
CA GLU A 63 1.86 8.96 19.39
C GLU A 63 2.46 7.97 18.37
N ARG A 64 2.42 6.67 18.66
CA ARG A 64 2.86 5.62 17.73
C ARG A 64 2.03 5.60 16.44
N ALA A 65 0.71 5.80 16.54
CA ALA A 65 -0.16 5.90 15.38
C ALA A 65 0.19 7.14 14.54
N ARG A 66 0.29 8.30 15.19
CA ARG A 66 0.62 9.59 14.57
C ARG A 66 1.99 9.58 13.88
N LYS A 67 3.00 8.95 14.50
CA LYS A 67 4.35 8.83 13.94
C LYS A 67 4.49 7.74 12.87
N SER A 68 3.52 6.87 12.71
CA SER A 68 3.65 5.70 11.82
C SER A 68 3.89 6.06 10.34
N PRO A 69 3.33 7.15 9.76
CA PRO A 69 3.62 7.52 8.38
C PRO A 69 5.08 7.93 8.12
N PHE A 70 5.76 8.47 9.13
CA PHE A 70 7.14 8.95 9.00
C PHE A 70 8.21 7.84 8.93
N ARG A 71 7.79 6.57 8.83
CA ARG A 71 8.73 5.44 8.65
C ARG A 71 9.35 5.37 7.25
N ALA A 72 8.79 6.11 6.31
CA ALA A 72 9.34 6.32 4.97
C ALA A 72 9.02 7.74 4.50
N PRO A 73 9.78 8.30 3.58
CA PRO A 73 9.57 9.65 3.07
C PRO A 73 8.37 9.74 2.12
N MET A 74 7.90 8.61 1.58
CA MET A 74 6.73 8.53 0.70
C MET A 74 5.87 7.33 1.10
N ILE A 75 4.55 7.54 1.07
CA ILE A 75 3.57 6.46 1.14
C ILE A 75 2.73 6.51 -0.14
N VAL A 76 2.59 5.37 -0.80
CA VAL A 76 1.63 5.18 -1.87
C VAL A 76 0.50 4.30 -1.35
N VAL A 77 -0.70 4.87 -1.25
CA VAL A 77 -1.90 4.09 -0.93
C VAL A 77 -2.38 3.43 -2.21
N VAL A 78 -2.48 2.11 -2.19
CA VAL A 78 -3.06 1.34 -3.28
C VAL A 78 -4.54 1.10 -2.98
N VAL A 79 -5.38 1.53 -3.90
CA VAL A 79 -6.85 1.47 -3.77
C VAL A 79 -7.39 0.58 -4.88
N SER A 80 -8.11 -0.48 -4.53
CA SER A 80 -8.90 -1.23 -5.50
C SER A 80 -10.20 -0.47 -5.79
N LYS A 81 -10.56 -0.42 -7.06
CA LYS A 81 -11.79 0.19 -7.55
C LYS A 81 -12.64 -0.88 -8.22
N ILE A 82 -13.63 -1.39 -7.51
CA ILE A 82 -14.47 -2.48 -7.97
C ILE A 82 -15.55 -1.95 -8.92
N THR A 83 -15.60 -2.55 -10.10
CA THR A 83 -16.62 -2.25 -11.12
C THR A 83 -17.50 -3.47 -11.29
N GLU A 84 -18.82 -3.29 -11.30
CA GLU A 84 -19.74 -4.37 -11.64
C GLU A 84 -19.48 -4.82 -13.09
N HIS A 85 -19.24 -6.12 -13.27
CA HIS A 85 -18.95 -6.69 -14.58
C HIS A 85 -19.45 -8.13 -14.69
N PRO A 86 -20.14 -8.50 -15.80
CA PRO A 86 -20.81 -9.80 -15.90
C PRO A 86 -19.88 -11.01 -15.92
N LYS A 87 -18.59 -10.81 -16.25
CA LYS A 87 -17.60 -11.89 -16.40
C LYS A 87 -16.43 -11.79 -15.43
N VAL A 88 -16.26 -10.66 -14.76
CA VAL A 88 -15.09 -10.42 -13.89
C VAL A 88 -15.57 -10.17 -12.46
N PRO A 89 -15.47 -11.19 -11.59
CA PRO A 89 -15.84 -11.03 -10.19
C PRO A 89 -15.00 -10.00 -9.45
N ALA A 90 -15.52 -9.48 -8.35
CA ALA A 90 -14.82 -8.50 -7.51
C ALA A 90 -13.49 -9.05 -6.95
N GLU A 91 -13.44 -10.35 -6.66
CA GLU A 91 -12.22 -11.04 -6.17
C GLU A 91 -11.08 -10.94 -7.17
N GLU A 92 -11.32 -11.16 -8.46
CA GLU A 92 -10.29 -11.04 -9.49
C GLU A 92 -9.78 -9.61 -9.62
N GLN A 93 -10.67 -8.62 -9.46
CA GLN A 93 -10.31 -7.21 -9.46
C GLN A 93 -9.44 -6.85 -8.25
N ARG A 94 -9.74 -7.38 -7.05
CA ARG A 94 -8.90 -7.22 -5.86
C ARG A 94 -7.54 -7.86 -6.02
N LEU A 95 -7.47 -9.07 -6.60
CA LEU A 95 -6.21 -9.75 -6.90
C LEU A 95 -5.36 -8.94 -7.88
N SER A 96 -5.95 -8.40 -8.93
CA SER A 96 -5.26 -7.51 -9.89
C SER A 96 -4.69 -6.27 -9.20
N ALA A 97 -5.46 -5.62 -8.31
CA ALA A 97 -4.98 -4.49 -7.53
C ALA A 97 -3.85 -4.89 -6.54
N GLY A 98 -3.91 -6.08 -5.95
CA GLY A 98 -2.83 -6.66 -5.15
C GLY A 98 -1.56 -6.91 -5.96
N CYS A 99 -1.70 -7.47 -7.17
CA CYS A 99 -0.57 -7.62 -8.10
C CYS A 99 0.04 -6.26 -8.47
N SER A 100 -0.77 -5.23 -8.66
CA SER A 100 -0.30 -3.86 -8.92
C SER A 100 0.55 -3.30 -7.77
N ALA A 101 0.13 -3.54 -6.51
CA ALA A 101 0.91 -3.17 -5.34
C ALA A 101 2.28 -3.87 -5.33
N TYR A 102 2.30 -5.16 -5.59
CA TYR A 102 3.54 -5.94 -5.63
C TYR A 102 4.46 -5.54 -6.79
N ALA A 103 3.91 -5.34 -7.99
CA ALA A 103 4.68 -4.87 -9.14
C ALA A 103 5.33 -3.50 -8.89
N MET A 104 4.63 -2.60 -8.18
CA MET A 104 5.20 -1.32 -7.77
C MET A 104 6.40 -1.50 -6.82
N LEU A 105 6.31 -2.42 -5.85
CA LEU A 105 7.44 -2.72 -4.94
C LEU A 105 8.63 -3.33 -5.67
N LEU A 106 8.40 -4.23 -6.63
CA LEU A 106 9.46 -4.79 -7.47
C LEU A 106 10.14 -3.70 -8.31
N ALA A 107 9.37 -2.78 -8.87
CA ALA A 107 9.92 -1.66 -9.62
C ALA A 107 10.71 -0.70 -8.71
N ALA A 108 10.24 -0.45 -7.49
CA ALA A 108 10.98 0.33 -6.50
C ALA A 108 12.34 -0.30 -6.20
N GLU A 109 12.38 -1.60 -5.96
CA GLU A 109 13.63 -2.34 -5.71
C GLU A 109 14.58 -2.30 -6.92
N ALA A 110 14.05 -2.49 -8.14
CA ALA A 110 14.84 -2.42 -9.38
C ALA A 110 15.44 -1.03 -9.63
N LEU A 111 14.81 0.02 -9.11
CA LEU A 111 15.29 1.41 -9.18
C LEU A 111 16.21 1.79 -8.01
N GLY A 112 16.54 0.85 -7.11
CA GLY A 112 17.41 1.08 -5.96
C GLY A 112 16.74 1.63 -4.72
N TYR A 113 15.41 1.73 -4.71
CA TYR A 113 14.62 2.06 -3.54
C TYR A 113 14.27 0.81 -2.73
N ALA A 114 13.67 1.01 -1.57
CA ALA A 114 13.10 -0.07 -0.78
C ALA A 114 11.65 0.24 -0.45
N GLY A 115 10.84 -0.80 -0.35
CA GLY A 115 9.44 -0.63 -0.01
C GLY A 115 8.93 -1.69 0.97
N ILE A 116 7.91 -1.32 1.76
CA ILE A 116 7.19 -2.25 2.63
C ILE A 116 5.70 -2.04 2.41
N TRP A 117 5.01 -3.13 2.12
CA TRP A 117 3.55 -3.14 2.08
C TRP A 117 2.99 -3.33 3.50
N ARG A 118 2.15 -2.40 3.92
CA ARG A 118 1.46 -2.45 5.21
C ARG A 118 -0.05 -2.38 5.02
N THR A 119 -0.73 -3.09 5.90
CA THR A 119 -2.19 -3.15 5.98
C THR A 119 -2.63 -2.92 7.45
N GLY A 120 -3.33 -3.86 8.02
CA GLY A 120 -3.84 -3.82 9.41
C GLY A 120 -5.12 -2.99 9.49
N ASP A 121 -5.40 -2.47 10.68
CA ASP A 121 -6.64 -1.74 10.96
C ASP A 121 -6.80 -0.52 10.05
N ALA A 122 -5.71 0.17 9.73
CA ALA A 122 -5.74 1.36 8.90
C ALA A 122 -6.31 1.12 7.49
N SER A 123 -6.12 -0.07 6.92
CA SER A 123 -6.64 -0.39 5.58
C SER A 123 -8.14 -0.72 5.55
N ARG A 124 -8.76 -0.89 6.72
CA ARG A 124 -10.17 -1.24 6.86
C ARG A 124 -10.98 -0.19 7.63
N ASP A 125 -10.33 0.89 8.03
CA ASP A 125 -10.94 1.91 8.87
C ASP A 125 -11.78 2.89 8.02
N PRO A 126 -13.09 3.02 8.28
CA PRO A 126 -13.96 3.88 7.49
C PRO A 126 -13.63 5.37 7.65
N PHE A 127 -13.07 5.78 8.79
CA PHE A 127 -12.62 7.17 9.00
C PHE A 127 -11.43 7.49 8.11
N ILE A 128 -10.47 6.56 7.98
CA ILE A 128 -9.32 6.71 7.08
C ILE A 128 -9.79 6.68 5.61
N ALA A 129 -10.70 5.78 5.25
CA ALA A 129 -11.27 5.74 3.91
C ALA A 129 -11.91 7.08 3.52
N LYS A 130 -12.70 7.66 4.43
CA LYS A 130 -13.30 8.98 4.25
C LYS A 130 -12.26 10.10 4.12
N ALA A 131 -11.21 10.09 4.94
CA ALA A 131 -10.13 11.07 4.89
C ALA A 131 -9.32 11.00 3.59
N LEU A 132 -9.26 9.81 2.95
CA LEU A 132 -8.63 9.58 1.66
C LEU A 132 -9.58 9.80 0.46
N ASP A 133 -10.77 10.36 0.68
CA ASP A 133 -11.79 10.61 -0.33
C ASP A 133 -12.13 9.34 -1.16
N MET A 134 -12.34 8.23 -0.45
CA MET A 134 -12.69 6.97 -1.08
C MET A 134 -14.17 6.88 -1.39
N LYS A 135 -14.48 6.27 -2.53
CA LYS A 135 -15.85 6.00 -2.98
C LYS A 135 -16.35 4.68 -2.38
N GLU A 136 -17.68 4.46 -2.44
CA GLU A 136 -18.31 3.24 -1.90
C GLU A 136 -17.80 1.94 -2.53
N ASN A 137 -17.38 2.00 -3.80
CA ASN A 137 -16.85 0.86 -4.53
C ASN A 137 -15.31 0.76 -4.46
N GLU A 138 -14.68 1.47 -3.54
CA GLU A 138 -13.24 1.49 -3.36
C GLU A 138 -12.82 0.91 -2.01
N GLU A 139 -11.70 0.19 -2.01
CA GLU A 139 -11.12 -0.44 -0.82
C GLU A 139 -9.61 -0.20 -0.79
N VAL A 140 -9.05 0.05 0.39
CA VAL A 140 -7.59 0.15 0.56
C VAL A 140 -6.99 -1.24 0.50
N VAL A 141 -6.20 -1.51 -0.53
CA VAL A 141 -5.39 -2.73 -0.66
C VAL A 141 -4.21 -2.69 0.31
N GLY A 142 -3.63 -1.51 0.51
CA GLY A 142 -2.57 -1.29 1.48
C GLY A 142 -1.82 0.02 1.27
N PHE A 143 -0.87 0.24 2.16
CA PHE A 143 0.01 1.39 2.20
C PHE A 143 1.43 0.92 1.85
N LEU A 144 1.98 1.37 0.74
CA LEU A 144 3.37 1.10 0.35
C LEU A 144 4.25 2.22 0.89
N TYR A 145 5.06 1.91 1.88
CA TYR A 145 6.06 2.80 2.44
C TYR A 145 7.32 2.70 1.59
N ILE A 146 7.69 3.73 0.88
CA ILE A 146 8.77 3.72 -0.10
C ILE A 146 9.81 4.79 0.23
N GLY A 147 11.08 4.43 0.11
CA GLY A 147 12.21 5.33 0.33
C GLY A 147 13.54 4.66 0.05
N THR A 148 14.62 5.34 0.35
CA THR A 148 15.97 4.78 0.21
C THR A 148 16.26 3.79 1.33
N ARG A 149 16.83 2.65 0.98
CA ARG A 149 17.23 1.58 1.91
C ARG A 149 18.33 2.06 2.86
N THR A 150 18.17 1.70 4.12
CA THR A 150 19.24 1.82 5.13
C THR A 150 19.66 0.43 5.57
N GLY A 151 20.89 0.06 5.33
CA GLY A 151 21.43 -1.24 5.68
C GLY A 151 21.25 -2.31 4.60
N GLU A 152 21.74 -3.50 4.89
CA GLU A 152 21.72 -4.62 3.97
C GLU A 152 20.28 -5.18 3.80
N PRO A 153 19.91 -5.63 2.59
CA PRO A 153 18.65 -6.32 2.38
C PRO A 153 18.61 -7.62 3.20
N LYS A 154 17.43 -7.96 3.68
CA LYS A 154 17.24 -9.27 4.32
C LYS A 154 17.58 -10.37 3.32
N GLY A 155 18.41 -11.33 3.74
CA GLY A 155 18.69 -12.52 2.93
C GLY A 155 17.40 -13.29 2.63
N LEU A 156 17.36 -13.90 1.45
CA LEU A 156 16.28 -14.80 1.10
C LEU A 156 16.43 -16.10 1.90
N ASP A 157 15.31 -16.64 2.38
CA ASP A 157 15.29 -17.98 2.90
C ASP A 157 15.59 -18.96 1.74
N LYS A 158 16.66 -19.74 1.90
CA LYS A 158 17.13 -20.66 0.85
C LYS A 158 16.28 -21.94 0.76
N LYS A 159 15.44 -22.21 1.76
CA LYS A 159 14.58 -23.38 1.79
C LYS A 159 13.17 -22.99 1.36
N LEU A 160 12.69 -23.65 0.32
CA LEU A 160 11.28 -23.60 -0.02
C LEU A 160 10.47 -24.31 1.08
N PRO A 161 9.25 -23.83 1.40
CA PRO A 161 8.35 -24.54 2.28
C PRO A 161 8.06 -25.95 1.75
N GLU A 162 8.04 -26.93 2.64
CA GLU A 162 7.68 -28.29 2.27
C GLU A 162 6.23 -28.33 1.75
N GLY A 163 5.99 -29.08 0.68
CA GLY A 163 4.67 -29.17 0.07
C GLY A 163 4.20 -27.94 -0.72
N CYS A 164 5.08 -26.96 -0.97
CA CYS A 164 4.71 -25.75 -1.75
C CYS A 164 4.46 -26.04 -3.25
N LEU A 165 4.87 -27.23 -3.74
CA LEU A 165 4.63 -27.70 -5.08
C LEU A 165 4.27 -29.19 -5.04
N ASN A 166 3.16 -29.56 -5.66
CA ASN A 166 2.75 -30.94 -5.85
C ASN A 166 2.57 -31.19 -7.33
N CYS A 167 3.02 -32.35 -7.81
CA CYS A 167 2.69 -32.86 -9.16
C CYS A 167 1.36 -33.59 -9.09
N TRP A 168 0.52 -33.34 -10.07
CA TRP A 168 -0.78 -34.03 -10.26
C TRP A 168 -0.67 -35.09 -11.33
#